data_4f71e6e9b06c6ca1aa361c5d795a1801
#
_entry.id   4f71e6e9b06c6ca1aa361c5d795a1801
#
_cell.length_a   1.000
_cell.length_b   1.000
_cell.length_c   1.000
_cell.angle_alpha   90.00
_cell.angle_beta   90.00
_cell.angle_gamma   90.00
#
_symmetry.space_group_name_H-M   'P 1'
#
loop_
_entity.id
_entity.type
_entity.pdbx_description
1 polymer ?
#
loop_
_entity_poly.entity_id
_entity_poly.type
_entity_poly.pdbx_seq_one_letter_code
_entity_poly.pdbx_strand_id
1 'polypeptide(L)'
;MSALAFVVTTAPLDLSTMVKYVENQLKKAPASAGAIASFLGTVRNENQGHRVDHLEYEAYEPLAVKAFQRIADESTQLWPDTHLAVHHRIGRLYVGEASVAIAAASPHRANAFSTCRYAIEPVSYTHLTLPPSDQV
;
A
#
# COMPACT_ATOMS: atom_id res chain seq x y z
N MET A 1 -3.40 -15.47 6.77
CA MET A 1 -3.35 -15.28 6.12
C MET A 1 -3.70 -14.51 5.46
N SER A 2 -3.25 -14.03 4.89
CA SER A 2 -3.80 -13.39 4.52
C SER A 2 -3.77 -12.91 3.20
N ALA A 3 -4.47 -13.45 2.28
CA ALA A 3 -4.55 -13.01 0.92
C ALA A 3 -5.07 -11.59 0.79
N LEU A 4 -5.65 -11.06 1.86
CA LEU A 4 -6.18 -9.70 1.85
C LEU A 4 -5.17 -8.67 2.34
N ALA A 5 -4.08 -9.10 2.95
CA ALA A 5 -3.11 -8.16 3.49
C ALA A 5 -2.21 -7.59 2.41
N PHE A 6 -1.71 -8.46 1.52
CA PHE A 6 -0.72 -8.04 0.53
C PHE A 6 -1.17 -8.53 -0.84
N VAL A 7 -1.55 -7.60 -1.71
CA VAL A 7 -2.19 -7.92 -2.98
C VAL A 7 -1.51 -7.14 -4.10
N VAL A 8 -1.24 -7.84 -5.21
CA VAL A 8 -0.84 -7.23 -6.46
C VAL A 8 -1.90 -7.63 -7.48
N THR A 9 -2.51 -6.67 -8.13
CA THR A 9 -3.66 -6.95 -8.97
C THR A 9 -3.77 -5.98 -10.14
N THR A 10 -4.44 -6.40 -11.21
CA THR A 10 -4.77 -5.48 -12.29
C THR A 10 -6.12 -4.80 -12.06
N ALA A 11 -6.87 -5.24 -11.06
CA ALA A 11 -8.18 -4.67 -10.75
C ALA A 11 -8.06 -3.37 -9.98
N PRO A 12 -9.06 -2.51 -10.04
CA PRO A 12 -9.07 -1.30 -9.22
C PRO A 12 -8.93 -1.64 -7.74
N LEU A 13 -8.23 -0.80 -7.01
CA LEU A 13 -8.01 -1.00 -5.59
C LEU A 13 -9.22 -0.52 -4.80
N ASP A 14 -9.51 -1.22 -3.70
CA ASP A 14 -10.64 -0.90 -2.83
C ASP A 14 -10.15 -0.66 -1.42
N LEU A 15 -9.92 0.61 -1.10
CA LEU A 15 -9.40 1.00 0.21
C LEU A 15 -10.35 0.62 1.33
N SER A 16 -11.64 0.66 1.08
CA SER A 16 -12.64 0.32 2.07
C SER A 16 -12.48 -1.13 2.57
N THR A 17 -12.23 -2.05 1.65
CA THR A 17 -12.00 -3.45 2.01
C THR A 17 -10.75 -3.59 2.87
N MET A 18 -9.70 -2.84 2.54
CA MET A 18 -8.45 -2.89 3.28
C MET A 18 -8.62 -2.36 4.70
N VAL A 19 -9.36 -1.27 4.84
CA VAL A 19 -9.61 -0.67 6.14
C VAL A 19 -10.37 -1.67 7.02
N LYS A 20 -11.37 -2.33 6.46
CA LYS A 20 -12.10 -3.36 7.20
C LYS A 20 -11.21 -4.52 7.61
N TYR A 21 -10.31 -4.91 6.73
CA TYR A 21 -9.41 -6.01 7.04
C TYR A 21 -8.52 -5.68 8.24
N VAL A 22 -7.86 -4.53 8.23
CA VAL A 22 -6.95 -4.18 9.33
C VAL A 22 -7.75 -3.89 10.61
N GLU A 23 -8.95 -3.36 10.48
CA GLU A 23 -9.83 -3.18 11.63
C GLU A 23 -10.16 -4.52 12.28
N ASN A 24 -10.48 -5.51 11.47
CA ASN A 24 -10.79 -6.84 11.99
C ASN A 24 -9.59 -7.50 12.65
N GLN A 25 -8.39 -7.27 12.11
CA GLN A 25 -7.18 -7.77 12.76
C GLN A 25 -6.98 -7.12 14.12
N LEU A 26 -7.21 -5.83 14.20
CA LEU A 26 -7.08 -5.11 15.46
C LEU A 26 -8.06 -5.61 16.50
N LYS A 27 -9.28 -5.94 16.08
CA LYS A 27 -10.32 -6.42 17.00
C LYS A 27 -9.97 -7.77 17.63
N LYS A 28 -9.09 -8.53 17.02
CA LYS A 28 -8.65 -9.79 17.58
C LYS A 28 -7.63 -9.62 18.69
N ALA A 29 -7.05 -8.43 18.82
CA ALA A 29 -6.06 -8.15 19.84
C ALA A 29 -6.73 -7.79 21.15
N PRO A 30 -6.02 -7.89 22.27
CA PRO A 30 -6.62 -7.53 23.57
C PRO A 30 -7.13 -6.09 23.61
N ALA A 31 -6.42 -5.16 22.97
CA ALA A 31 -6.88 -3.79 22.85
C ALA A 31 -7.64 -3.68 21.54
N SER A 32 -8.95 -3.62 21.60
CA SER A 32 -9.78 -3.74 20.40
C SER A 32 -10.19 -2.40 19.80
N ALA A 33 -9.78 -1.30 20.37
CA ALA A 33 -10.10 0.03 19.86
C ALA A 33 -8.81 0.79 19.62
N GLY A 34 -8.81 1.63 18.62
CA GLY A 34 -7.61 2.38 18.32
C GLY A 34 -7.77 3.26 17.11
N ALA A 35 -6.80 3.23 16.21
CA ALA A 35 -6.76 4.14 15.08
C ALA A 35 -6.40 3.38 13.81
N ILE A 36 -6.89 3.89 12.71
CA ILE A 36 -6.55 3.39 11.37
C ILE A 36 -6.07 4.56 10.55
N ALA A 37 -4.88 4.42 9.96
CA ALA A 37 -4.34 5.39 9.02
C ALA A 37 -4.30 4.75 7.65
N SER A 38 -4.52 5.55 6.62
CA SER A 38 -4.49 5.01 5.27
C SER A 38 -3.82 5.99 4.32
N PHE A 39 -3.35 5.44 3.21
CA PHE A 39 -2.71 6.21 2.16
C PHE A 39 -3.17 5.65 0.82
N LEU A 40 -3.50 6.54 -0.09
CA LEU A 40 -3.88 6.18 -1.43
C LEU A 40 -3.02 6.99 -2.40
N GLY A 41 -2.15 6.30 -3.14
CA GLY A 41 -1.32 6.95 -4.14
C GLY A 41 -1.99 6.87 -5.50
N THR A 42 -2.13 8.01 -6.17
CA THR A 42 -2.79 8.05 -7.47
C THR A 42 -1.83 8.53 -8.54
N VAL A 43 -2.14 8.19 -9.77
CA VAL A 43 -1.32 8.60 -10.92
C VAL A 43 -1.51 10.09 -11.15
N ARG A 44 -0.40 10.82 -11.16
CA ARG A 44 -0.41 12.26 -11.39
C ARG A 44 -0.30 12.56 -12.87
N ASN A 45 -0.76 13.75 -13.25
CA ASN A 45 -0.71 14.17 -14.65
C ASN A 45 0.66 14.69 -15.06
N GLU A 46 1.64 14.64 -14.17
CA GLU A 46 2.99 15.15 -14.46
C GLU A 46 4.01 14.30 -13.74
N ASN A 47 5.09 13.97 -14.43
CA ASN A 47 6.16 13.18 -13.83
C ASN A 47 7.49 13.72 -14.38
N GLN A 48 8.32 14.30 -13.48
CA GLN A 48 9.63 14.85 -13.84
C GLN A 48 9.53 15.88 -14.95
N GLY A 49 8.52 16.74 -14.87
CA GLY A 49 8.35 17.80 -15.85
C GLY A 49 7.67 17.37 -17.13
N HIS A 50 7.39 16.08 -17.29
CA HIS A 50 6.71 15.57 -18.48
C HIS A 50 5.24 15.38 -18.20
N ARG A 51 4.43 15.69 -19.21
CA ARG A 51 3.00 15.44 -19.12
C ARG A 51 2.75 13.97 -19.26
N VAL A 52 1.92 13.43 -18.36
CA VAL A 52 1.64 12.01 -18.28
C VAL A 52 0.15 11.79 -18.49
N ASP A 53 -0.19 10.87 -19.40
CA ASP A 53 -1.55 10.47 -19.63
C ASP A 53 -1.87 9.18 -18.88
N HIS A 54 -0.89 8.30 -18.86
CA HIS A 54 -0.99 7.03 -18.14
C HIS A 54 0.40 6.57 -17.79
N LEU A 55 0.48 5.65 -16.85
CA LEU A 55 1.72 4.94 -16.51
C LEU A 55 1.44 3.45 -16.62
N GLU A 56 2.50 2.69 -16.90
CA GLU A 56 2.40 1.24 -16.89
C GLU A 56 3.27 0.72 -15.76
N TYR A 57 2.65 0.00 -14.86
CA TYR A 57 3.31 -0.54 -13.68
C TYR A 57 3.51 -2.03 -13.88
N GLU A 58 4.69 -2.51 -13.51
CA GLU A 58 4.99 -3.93 -13.55
C GLU A 58 5.55 -4.35 -12.22
N ALA A 59 5.23 -5.57 -11.83
CA ALA A 59 5.81 -6.15 -10.63
C ALA A 59 5.71 -7.66 -10.77
N TYR A 60 6.74 -8.36 -10.31
CA TYR A 60 6.67 -9.80 -10.20
C TYR A 60 5.97 -10.10 -8.88
N GLU A 61 4.76 -10.59 -8.98
CA GLU A 61 3.87 -10.69 -7.83
C GLU A 61 4.49 -11.40 -6.63
N PRO A 62 5.11 -12.59 -6.77
CA PRO A 62 5.66 -13.26 -5.58
C PRO A 62 6.73 -12.43 -4.86
N LEU A 63 7.57 -11.72 -5.61
CA LEU A 63 8.61 -10.88 -5.00
C LEU A 63 8.00 -9.66 -4.33
N ALA A 64 6.99 -9.06 -4.96
CA ALA A 64 6.34 -7.88 -4.40
C ALA A 64 5.62 -8.24 -3.09
N VAL A 65 4.90 -9.35 -3.08
CA VAL A 65 4.20 -9.79 -1.88
C VAL A 65 5.19 -10.09 -0.75
N LYS A 66 6.32 -10.70 -1.08
CA LYS A 66 7.36 -10.95 -0.08
C LYS A 66 7.93 -9.65 0.47
N ALA A 67 8.13 -8.67 -0.38
CA ALA A 67 8.63 -7.37 0.06
C ALA A 67 7.63 -6.69 0.99
N PHE A 68 6.34 -6.76 0.67
CA PHE A 68 5.31 -6.20 1.53
C PHE A 68 5.26 -6.90 2.88
N GLN A 69 5.42 -8.23 2.87
CA GLN A 69 5.46 -9.00 4.12
C GLN A 69 6.64 -8.58 4.98
N ARG A 70 7.80 -8.37 4.35
CA ARG A 70 8.98 -7.94 5.09
C ARG A 70 8.79 -6.55 5.70
N ILE A 71 8.16 -5.64 4.95
CA ILE A 71 7.85 -4.32 5.48
C ILE A 71 6.93 -4.42 6.70
N ALA A 72 5.93 -5.30 6.61
CA ALA A 72 5.01 -5.51 7.73
C ALA A 72 5.73 -6.08 8.94
N ASP A 73 6.62 -7.04 8.72
CA ASP A 73 7.38 -7.64 9.81
C ASP A 73 8.28 -6.61 10.49
N GLU A 74 8.94 -5.78 9.70
CA GLU A 74 9.80 -4.71 10.23
C GLU A 74 8.99 -3.71 11.03
N SER A 75 7.83 -3.31 10.51
CA SER A 75 7.02 -2.31 11.20
C SER A 75 6.45 -2.86 12.51
N THR A 76 6.14 -4.15 12.55
CA THR A 76 5.66 -4.79 13.78
C THR A 76 6.74 -4.81 14.85
N GLN A 77 8.00 -4.95 14.46
CA GLN A 77 9.09 -4.88 15.41
C GLN A 77 9.28 -3.48 15.95
N LEU A 78 9.07 -2.46 15.13
CA LEU A 78 9.20 -1.07 15.55
C LEU A 78 7.99 -0.61 16.34
N TRP A 79 6.81 -1.04 15.93
CA TRP A 79 5.55 -0.64 16.56
C TRP A 79 4.69 -1.88 16.78
N PRO A 80 4.85 -2.55 17.92
CA PRO A 80 4.05 -3.75 18.20
C PRO A 80 2.56 -3.48 18.14
N ASP A 81 1.80 -4.52 17.84
CA ASP A 81 0.33 -4.48 17.76
C ASP A 81 -0.18 -3.65 16.60
N THR A 82 0.64 -3.42 15.58
CA THR A 82 0.16 -2.81 14.35
C THR A 82 -0.17 -3.88 13.32
N HIS A 83 -1.13 -3.56 12.46
CA HIS A 83 -1.56 -4.45 11.39
C HIS A 83 -1.55 -3.65 10.11
N LEU A 84 -0.94 -4.21 9.07
CA LEU A 84 -0.67 -3.51 7.83
C LEU A 84 -1.25 -4.27 6.66
N ALA A 85 -1.87 -3.55 5.73
CA ALA A 85 -2.28 -4.08 4.44
C ALA A 85 -1.70 -3.19 3.35
N VAL A 86 -1.20 -3.80 2.29
CA VAL A 86 -0.63 -3.11 1.14
C VAL A 86 -1.18 -3.73 -0.12
N HIS A 87 -1.83 -2.94 -0.93
CA HIS A 87 -2.35 -3.38 -2.23
C HIS A 87 -1.71 -2.53 -3.31
N HIS A 88 -1.26 -3.18 -4.37
CA HIS A 88 -0.62 -2.51 -5.49
C HIS A 88 -1.29 -2.94 -6.78
N ARG A 89 -1.65 -1.96 -7.61
CA ARG A 89 -2.25 -2.23 -8.90
C ARG A 89 -1.17 -2.16 -9.97
N ILE A 90 -1.18 -3.12 -10.88
CA ILE A 90 -0.24 -3.18 -12.00
C ILE A 90 -1.02 -3.09 -13.29
N GLY A 91 -0.30 -2.89 -14.39
CA GLY A 91 -0.89 -2.70 -15.70
C GLY A 91 -0.95 -1.23 -16.04
N ARG A 92 -1.80 -0.88 -16.98
CA ARG A 92 -1.93 0.50 -17.42
C ARG A 92 -2.92 1.24 -16.53
N LEU A 93 -2.44 2.31 -15.92
CA LEU A 93 -3.24 3.16 -15.05
C LEU A 93 -3.25 4.57 -15.61
N TYR A 94 -4.44 5.17 -15.64
CA TYR A 94 -4.61 6.53 -16.13
C TYR A 94 -4.59 7.51 -14.97
N VAL A 95 -4.44 8.78 -15.33
CA VAL A 95 -4.38 9.86 -14.35
C VAL A 95 -5.59 9.78 -13.41
N GLY A 96 -5.32 9.87 -12.12
CA GLY A 96 -6.35 9.81 -11.09
C GLY A 96 -6.63 8.42 -10.55
N GLU A 97 -6.18 7.37 -11.24
CA GLU A 97 -6.39 6.02 -10.73
C GLU A 97 -5.36 5.69 -9.66
N ALA A 98 -5.78 4.88 -8.69
CA ALA A 98 -4.90 4.52 -7.58
C ALA A 98 -3.95 3.41 -7.99
N SER A 99 -2.67 3.61 -7.72
CA SER A 99 -1.65 2.59 -7.98
C SER A 99 -1.27 1.83 -6.72
N VAL A 100 -1.37 2.46 -5.56
CA VAL A 100 -1.03 1.82 -4.30
C VAL A 100 -2.00 2.29 -3.23
N ALA A 101 -2.36 1.36 -2.35
CA ALA A 101 -3.19 1.66 -1.19
C ALA A 101 -2.57 0.98 0.02
N ILE A 102 -2.52 1.70 1.13
CA ILE A 102 -1.94 1.20 2.37
C ILE A 102 -2.91 1.51 3.50
N ALA A 103 -3.13 0.53 4.36
CA ALA A 103 -3.92 0.74 5.56
C ALA A 103 -3.16 0.16 6.74
N ALA A 104 -3.14 0.91 7.85
CA ALA A 104 -2.45 0.49 9.06
C ALA A 104 -3.35 0.73 10.25
N ALA A 105 -3.47 -0.27 11.12
CA ALA A 105 -4.27 -0.18 12.33
C ALA A 105 -3.41 -0.43 13.55
N SER A 106 -3.68 0.29 14.62
CA SER A 106 -2.95 0.14 15.87
C SER A 106 -3.82 0.63 17.02
N PRO A 107 -3.61 0.11 18.25
CA PRO A 107 -4.28 0.68 19.40
C PRO A 107 -3.96 2.17 19.61
N HIS A 108 -2.83 2.64 19.09
CA HIS A 108 -2.39 4.03 19.26
C HIS A 108 -2.23 4.71 17.92
N ARG A 109 -2.84 5.89 17.79
CA ARG A 109 -2.82 6.61 16.51
C ARG A 109 -1.42 6.95 16.03
N ALA A 110 -0.51 7.25 16.95
CA ALA A 110 0.87 7.56 16.56
C ALA A 110 1.50 6.38 15.83
N ASN A 111 1.26 5.17 16.33
CA ASN A 111 1.81 3.97 15.70
C ASN A 111 1.13 3.65 14.36
N ALA A 112 -0.18 3.93 14.26
CA ALA A 112 -0.87 3.75 12.99
C ALA A 112 -0.28 4.69 11.92
N PHE A 113 -0.08 5.96 12.26
CA PHE A 113 0.55 6.90 11.34
C PHE A 113 1.97 6.48 10.98
N SER A 114 2.75 6.09 11.99
CA SER A 114 4.15 5.71 11.77
C SER A 114 4.26 4.49 10.86
N THR A 115 3.42 3.49 11.09
CA THR A 115 3.44 2.28 10.29
C THR A 115 3.05 2.57 8.84
N CYS A 116 2.01 3.36 8.66
CA CYS A 116 1.57 3.72 7.32
C CYS A 116 2.68 4.47 6.59
N ARG A 117 3.28 5.46 7.23
CA ARG A 117 4.36 6.24 6.63
C ARG A 117 5.57 5.39 6.34
N TYR A 118 5.92 4.48 7.24
CA TYR A 118 7.06 3.59 7.06
C TYR A 118 6.90 2.74 5.80
N ALA A 119 5.68 2.33 5.51
CA ALA A 119 5.40 1.47 4.36
C ALA A 119 5.42 2.23 3.03
N ILE A 120 5.12 3.52 3.03
CA ILE A 120 4.93 4.26 1.80
C ILE A 120 6.19 4.26 0.93
N GLU A 121 7.35 4.56 1.51
CA GLU A 121 8.56 4.70 0.72
C GLU A 121 9.08 3.39 0.14
N PRO A 122 9.27 2.33 0.95
CA PRO A 122 9.73 1.08 0.35
C PRO A 122 8.77 0.53 -0.69
N VAL A 123 7.47 0.69 -0.49
CA VAL A 123 6.50 0.23 -1.47
C VAL A 123 6.65 1.01 -2.76
N SER A 124 6.95 2.30 -2.68
CA SER A 124 7.16 3.12 -3.88
C SER A 124 8.38 2.66 -4.69
N TYR A 125 9.33 2.00 -4.05
CA TYR A 125 10.51 1.50 -4.76
C TYR A 125 10.38 0.06 -5.21
N THR A 126 9.43 -0.71 -4.65
CA THR A 126 9.32 -2.12 -5.01
C THR A 126 8.54 -2.35 -6.28
N HIS A 127 7.71 -1.40 -6.69
CA HIS A 127 7.05 -1.52 -7.96
C HIS A 127 7.77 -0.63 -8.95
N LEU A 128 7.85 -1.08 -10.17
CA LEU A 128 8.55 -0.34 -11.19
C LEU A 128 7.59 0.19 -12.19
N THR A 129 7.79 1.42 -12.57
CA THR A 129 7.13 1.95 -13.72
C THR A 129 8.00 1.72 -14.94
N LEU A 130 7.39 1.82 -16.08
CA LEU A 130 8.13 1.72 -17.31
C LEU A 130 9.05 2.91 -17.47
N PRO A 131 10.06 2.78 -18.36
CA PRO A 131 10.99 3.86 -18.62
C PRO A 131 10.29 5.15 -19.01
N PRO A 132 10.97 6.28 -18.83
CA PRO A 132 10.40 7.57 -19.17
C PRO A 132 9.89 7.72 -20.59
N SER A 133 10.40 6.91 -21.50
CA SER A 133 9.94 6.96 -22.88
C SER A 133 8.45 6.65 -23.02
N ASP A 134 7.88 5.98 -22.03
CA ASP A 134 6.46 5.67 -22.04
C ASP A 134 5.61 6.74 -21.39
N GLN A 135 6.24 7.77 -20.90
CA GLN A 135 5.58 8.90 -20.28
C GLN A 135 5.62 10.06 -21.25
N VAL A 136 4.50 10.65 -21.45
CA VAL A 136 4.40 11.67 -22.46
C VAL A 136 4.25 13.05 -21.85
#